data_338a6932e9e1dc3147ea1d3729e6d31f
#
_entry.id   338a6932e9e1dc3147ea1d3729e6d31f
#
_cell.length_a   1.000
_cell.length_b   1.000
_cell.length_c   1.000
_cell.angle_alpha   90.00
_cell.angle_beta   90.00
_cell.angle_gamma   90.00
#
_symmetry.space_group_name_H-M   'P 1'
#
loop_
_entity.id
_entity.type
_entity.pdbx_description
1 polymer ?
#
loop_
_entity_poly.entity_id
_entity_poly.type
_entity_poly.pdbx_seq_one_letter_code
_entity_poly.pdbx_strand_id
1 'polypeptide(L)'
;DRAAPRLHVLAVECVAGPVARPLGVAPGLPDDAFENDGQLTRRDLRASALSRLAPSAGELLWDVGAGAGSVGIEWMRAHPSCRTVSVEADPERAARVERNAARLGVPSLEVVHGRAPQALEGLPQPDAVFVGGGGTAPGLLRQCWEALRPGGRLVAHAVTIETERVLIDARAEFGGELVRFHVEHADSIGSFTGWAPARAVVQWCAVKPLVAAVADSWETGETS
;
A
#
# COMPACT_ATOMS: atom_id res chain seq x y z
N ASP A 1 19.03 -14.20 -36.88
CA ASP A 1 18.30 -14.79 -35.75
C ASP A 1 18.80 -16.21 -35.51
N ARG A 2 19.68 -16.39 -34.53
CA ARG A 2 20.06 -17.71 -34.03
C ARG A 2 19.18 -18.04 -32.83
N ALA A 3 18.36 -19.07 -32.92
CA ALA A 3 17.62 -19.59 -31.77
C ALA A 3 18.61 -20.03 -30.69
N ALA A 4 18.41 -19.58 -29.47
CA ALA A 4 19.23 -20.00 -28.33
C ALA A 4 19.04 -21.52 -28.07
N PRO A 5 20.11 -22.26 -27.71
CA PRO A 5 19.98 -23.67 -27.30
C PRO A 5 19.00 -23.84 -26.14
N ARG A 6 18.39 -25.02 -26.01
CA ARG A 6 17.45 -25.31 -24.91
C ARG A 6 18.08 -25.16 -23.52
N LEU A 7 19.38 -25.39 -23.39
CA LEU A 7 20.15 -25.16 -22.17
C LEU A 7 21.19 -24.06 -22.49
N HIS A 8 21.03 -22.91 -21.87
CA HIS A 8 21.96 -21.79 -21.99
C HIS A 8 22.00 -20.97 -20.70
N VAL A 9 23.09 -20.25 -20.51
CA VAL A 9 23.27 -19.30 -19.43
C VAL A 9 23.47 -17.93 -20.07
N LEU A 10 22.72 -16.93 -19.59
CA LEU A 10 22.90 -15.54 -19.95
C LEU A 10 23.54 -14.81 -18.77
N ALA A 11 24.73 -14.23 -18.99
CA ALA A 11 25.35 -13.31 -18.05
C ALA A 11 25.11 -11.88 -18.56
N VAL A 12 24.59 -11.01 -17.69
CA VAL A 12 24.31 -9.61 -17.99
C VAL A 12 25.08 -8.75 -17.00
N GLU A 13 25.96 -7.90 -17.52
CA GLU A 13 26.61 -6.85 -16.74
C GLU A 13 25.82 -5.54 -16.93
N CYS A 14 25.30 -4.99 -15.82
CA CYS A 14 24.59 -3.73 -15.84
C CYS A 14 25.56 -2.58 -15.53
N VAL A 15 25.82 -1.74 -16.52
CA VAL A 15 26.66 -0.54 -16.36
C VAL A 15 25.75 0.66 -16.13
N ALA A 16 25.92 1.30 -14.95
CA ALA A 16 25.16 2.50 -14.61
C ALA A 16 25.56 3.67 -15.50
N GLY A 17 24.61 4.33 -16.13
CA GLY A 17 24.84 5.58 -16.86
C GLY A 17 25.16 6.75 -15.92
N PRO A 18 25.65 7.89 -16.43
CA PRO A 18 26.09 9.03 -15.62
C PRO A 18 24.98 9.69 -14.81
N VAL A 19 23.72 9.46 -15.18
CA VAL A 19 22.53 9.98 -14.48
C VAL A 19 21.79 8.88 -13.70
N ALA A 20 22.34 7.69 -13.63
CA ALA A 20 21.71 6.58 -12.92
C ALA A 20 21.67 6.88 -11.43
N ARG A 21 20.50 6.68 -10.84
CA ARG A 21 20.26 6.84 -9.41
C ARG A 21 20.00 5.47 -8.78
N PRO A 22 20.85 5.01 -7.87
CA PRO A 22 20.59 3.75 -7.18
C PRO A 22 19.33 3.90 -6.30
N LEU A 23 18.37 3.01 -6.52
CA LEU A 23 17.14 2.93 -5.74
C LEU A 23 17.20 1.67 -4.87
N GLY A 24 17.34 1.86 -3.56
CA GLY A 24 17.34 0.77 -2.58
C GLY A 24 16.00 0.03 -2.50
N VAL A 25 15.98 -1.04 -1.72
CA VAL A 25 14.75 -1.82 -1.42
C VAL A 25 14.09 -1.39 -0.12
N ALA A 26 14.74 -0.52 0.66
CA ALA A 26 14.13 0.05 1.86
C ALA A 26 12.90 0.90 1.51
N PRO A 27 11.84 0.86 2.34
CA PRO A 27 10.65 1.68 2.13
C PRO A 27 10.96 3.17 2.05
N GLY A 28 10.25 3.88 1.18
CA GLY A 28 10.37 5.32 1.01
C GLY A 28 11.28 5.72 -0.15
N LEU A 29 11.07 5.19 -1.34
CA LEU A 29 11.66 5.72 -2.56
C LEU A 29 11.33 7.21 -2.71
N PRO A 30 12.20 8.01 -3.35
CA PRO A 30 11.89 9.39 -3.67
C PRO A 30 10.60 9.53 -4.48
N ASP A 31 9.82 10.57 -4.22
CA ASP A 31 8.53 10.77 -4.91
C ASP A 31 8.71 10.99 -6.42
N ASP A 32 9.82 11.60 -6.83
CA ASP A 32 10.21 11.80 -8.23
C ASP A 32 10.62 10.51 -8.97
N ALA A 33 10.74 9.38 -8.25
CA ALA A 33 10.89 8.06 -8.87
C ALA A 33 9.59 7.58 -9.53
N PHE A 34 8.45 8.18 -9.20
CA PHE A 34 7.14 7.79 -9.71
C PHE A 34 6.57 8.86 -10.65
N GLU A 35 6.09 8.43 -11.81
CA GLU A 35 5.17 9.26 -12.60
C GLU A 35 3.87 9.42 -11.81
N ASN A 36 3.41 10.66 -11.57
CA ASN A 36 2.19 10.92 -10.82
C ASN A 36 1.54 12.25 -11.25
N ASP A 37 0.26 12.41 -10.95
CA ASP A 37 -0.56 13.61 -11.16
C ASP A 37 -0.87 14.35 -9.84
N GLY A 38 -0.05 14.13 -8.81
CA GLY A 38 -0.29 14.59 -7.46
C GLY A 38 -0.99 13.55 -6.57
N GLN A 39 -1.57 12.50 -7.14
CA GLN A 39 -2.14 11.37 -6.38
C GLN A 39 -1.05 10.32 -6.12
N LEU A 40 -0.29 10.58 -5.08
CA LEU A 40 0.83 9.75 -4.64
C LEU A 40 0.87 9.74 -3.12
N THR A 41 0.96 8.57 -2.53
CA THR A 41 1.33 8.44 -1.12
C THR A 41 2.77 8.91 -0.96
N ARG A 42 2.96 10.04 -0.28
CA ARG A 42 4.27 10.69 -0.13
C ARG A 42 5.26 9.80 0.63
N ARG A 43 6.55 10.01 0.36
CA ARG A 43 7.67 9.19 0.82
C ARG A 43 7.58 8.79 2.31
N ASP A 44 7.42 9.76 3.20
CA ASP A 44 7.43 9.51 4.65
C ASP A 44 6.22 8.70 5.10
N LEU A 45 5.05 9.01 4.54
CA LEU A 45 3.80 8.29 4.81
C LEU A 45 3.81 6.89 4.19
N ARG A 46 4.41 6.73 3.01
CA ARG A 46 4.58 5.45 2.34
C ARG A 46 5.54 4.55 3.11
N ALA A 47 6.65 5.09 3.61
CA ALA A 47 7.58 4.36 4.47
C ALA A 47 6.89 3.89 5.77
N SER A 48 6.09 4.76 6.38
CA SER A 48 5.29 4.40 7.56
C SER A 48 4.27 3.29 7.26
N ALA A 49 3.54 3.39 6.15
CA ALA A 49 2.57 2.37 5.73
C ALA A 49 3.25 1.02 5.48
N LEU A 50 4.33 1.00 4.71
CA LEU A 50 5.07 -0.22 4.40
C LEU A 50 5.71 -0.87 5.62
N SER A 51 6.18 -0.07 6.59
CA SER A 51 6.68 -0.58 7.87
C SER A 51 5.60 -1.35 8.65
N ARG A 52 4.34 -0.90 8.60
CA ARG A 52 3.21 -1.56 9.26
C ARG A 52 2.63 -2.72 8.45
N LEU A 53 2.65 -2.62 7.13
CA LEU A 53 2.29 -3.71 6.24
C LEU A 53 3.29 -4.87 6.32
N ALA A 54 4.56 -4.57 6.64
CA ALA A 54 5.66 -5.52 6.88
C ALA A 54 5.76 -6.60 5.79
N PRO A 55 6.17 -6.25 4.55
CA PRO A 55 6.24 -7.18 3.44
C PRO A 55 7.06 -8.43 3.79
N SER A 56 6.49 -9.61 3.55
CA SER A 56 7.16 -10.89 3.77
C SER A 56 7.12 -11.76 2.51
N ALA A 57 8.11 -12.65 2.38
CA ALA A 57 8.27 -13.47 1.19
C ALA A 57 6.98 -14.26 0.83
N GLY A 58 6.55 -14.17 -0.41
CA GLY A 58 5.40 -14.90 -0.95
C GLY A 58 4.04 -14.27 -0.70
N GLU A 59 3.96 -13.18 0.06
CA GLU A 59 2.71 -12.53 0.43
C GLU A 59 2.10 -11.70 -0.72
N LEU A 60 0.77 -11.56 -0.67
CA LEU A 60 -0.05 -10.79 -1.58
C LEU A 60 -0.57 -9.52 -0.89
N LEU A 61 -0.32 -8.37 -1.50
CA LEU A 61 -0.93 -7.10 -1.14
C LEU A 61 -2.11 -6.77 -2.07
N TRP A 62 -3.22 -6.29 -1.50
CA TRP A 62 -4.17 -5.46 -2.24
C TRP A 62 -3.82 -3.99 -2.01
N ASP A 63 -3.54 -3.26 -3.11
CA ASP A 63 -3.31 -1.81 -3.12
C ASP A 63 -4.55 -1.12 -3.69
N VAL A 64 -5.45 -0.67 -2.80
CA VAL A 64 -6.78 -0.15 -3.16
C VAL A 64 -6.77 1.36 -3.27
N GLY A 65 -7.16 1.87 -4.44
CA GLY A 65 -7.01 3.27 -4.82
C GLY A 65 -5.53 3.59 -5.04
N ALA A 66 -4.89 2.81 -5.90
CA ALA A 66 -3.45 2.73 -6.06
C ALA A 66 -2.79 4.04 -6.52
N GLY A 67 -3.51 4.92 -7.25
CA GLY A 67 -3.00 6.19 -7.75
C GLY A 67 -1.81 6.03 -8.66
N ALA A 68 -0.61 6.27 -8.15
CA ALA A 68 0.65 6.03 -8.88
C ALA A 68 1.21 4.61 -8.69
N GLY A 69 0.57 3.75 -7.89
CA GLY A 69 1.02 2.40 -7.58
C GLY A 69 2.19 2.32 -6.59
N SER A 70 2.49 3.41 -5.91
CA SER A 70 3.75 3.54 -5.18
C SER A 70 3.89 2.58 -3.99
N VAL A 71 2.79 2.24 -3.30
CA VAL A 71 2.80 1.30 -2.18
C VAL A 71 2.94 -0.13 -2.70
N GLY A 72 2.15 -0.53 -3.70
CA GLY A 72 2.23 -1.85 -4.31
C GLY A 72 3.58 -2.14 -4.95
N ILE A 73 4.18 -1.15 -5.62
CA ILE A 73 5.50 -1.26 -6.24
C ILE A 73 6.58 -1.46 -5.18
N GLU A 74 6.61 -0.66 -4.13
CA GLU A 74 7.62 -0.80 -3.07
C GLU A 74 7.42 -2.08 -2.26
N TRP A 75 6.16 -2.55 -2.07
CA TRP A 75 5.87 -3.87 -1.50
C TRP A 75 6.54 -4.99 -2.30
N MET A 76 6.39 -5.00 -3.62
CA MET A 76 7.01 -6.02 -4.47
C MET A 76 8.52 -5.89 -4.54
N ARG A 77 9.07 -4.69 -4.43
CA ARG A 77 10.51 -4.46 -4.39
C ARG A 77 11.18 -4.95 -3.10
N ALA A 78 10.42 -5.07 -2.01
CA ALA A 78 10.93 -5.57 -0.74
C ALA A 78 11.41 -7.03 -0.84
N HIS A 79 10.73 -7.86 -1.64
CA HIS A 79 11.13 -9.24 -1.88
C HIS A 79 10.62 -9.74 -3.24
N PRO A 80 11.42 -10.48 -4.04
CA PRO A 80 11.06 -10.90 -5.39
C PRO A 80 9.85 -11.86 -5.48
N SER A 81 9.44 -12.48 -4.39
CA SER A 81 8.24 -13.32 -4.34
C SER A 81 6.99 -12.58 -3.83
N CYS A 82 7.10 -11.32 -3.41
CA CYS A 82 5.95 -10.49 -3.09
C CYS A 82 5.12 -10.22 -4.33
N ARG A 83 3.80 -10.20 -4.16
CA ARG A 83 2.83 -9.94 -5.22
C ARG A 83 1.92 -8.79 -4.82
N THR A 84 1.38 -8.10 -5.82
CA THR A 84 0.41 -7.02 -5.61
C THR A 84 -0.69 -7.11 -6.65
N VAL A 85 -1.93 -6.90 -6.21
CA VAL A 85 -3.05 -6.52 -7.06
C VAL A 85 -3.40 -5.07 -6.71
N SER A 86 -3.15 -4.16 -7.65
CA SER A 86 -3.50 -2.74 -7.54
C SER A 86 -4.85 -2.48 -8.16
N VAL A 87 -5.79 -1.91 -7.40
CA VAL A 87 -7.13 -1.55 -7.87
C VAL A 87 -7.22 -0.04 -8.03
N GLU A 88 -7.51 0.43 -9.25
CA GLU A 88 -7.60 1.85 -9.57
C GLU A 88 -8.81 2.13 -10.47
N ALA A 89 -9.60 3.13 -10.09
CA ALA A 89 -10.84 3.47 -10.79
C ALA A 89 -10.62 4.37 -12.02
N ASP A 90 -9.55 5.14 -12.03
CA ASP A 90 -9.19 6.03 -13.13
C ASP A 90 -8.32 5.27 -14.15
N PRO A 91 -8.73 5.17 -15.43
CA PRO A 91 -8.03 4.37 -16.42
C PRO A 91 -6.62 4.91 -16.73
N GLU A 92 -6.42 6.22 -16.65
CA GLU A 92 -5.12 6.82 -16.92
C GLU A 92 -4.14 6.57 -15.78
N ARG A 93 -4.63 6.58 -14.52
CA ARG A 93 -3.85 6.19 -13.36
C ARG A 93 -3.53 4.69 -13.37
N ALA A 94 -4.49 3.84 -13.73
CA ALA A 94 -4.25 2.41 -13.89
C ALA A 94 -3.11 2.13 -14.89
N ALA A 95 -3.13 2.76 -16.08
CA ALA A 95 -2.05 2.66 -17.04
C ALA A 95 -0.71 3.25 -16.51
N ARG A 96 -0.76 4.28 -15.67
CA ARG A 96 0.42 4.85 -15.00
C ARG A 96 1.04 3.91 -13.99
N VAL A 97 0.21 3.17 -13.22
CA VAL A 97 0.70 2.11 -12.32
C VAL A 97 1.53 1.10 -13.09
N GLU A 98 1.04 0.62 -14.24
CA GLU A 98 1.78 -0.34 -15.09
C GLU A 98 3.12 0.24 -15.59
N ARG A 99 3.13 1.50 -16.05
CA ARG A 99 4.38 2.16 -16.49
C ARG A 99 5.38 2.31 -15.34
N ASN A 100 4.92 2.72 -14.15
CA ASN A 100 5.76 2.81 -12.97
C ASN A 100 6.29 1.45 -12.54
N ALA A 101 5.45 0.40 -12.53
CA ALA A 101 5.84 -0.96 -12.17
C ALA A 101 6.93 -1.50 -13.11
N ALA A 102 6.76 -1.33 -14.43
CA ALA A 102 7.76 -1.73 -15.42
C ALA A 102 9.09 -0.98 -15.22
N ARG A 103 9.03 0.35 -15.03
CA ARG A 103 10.22 1.20 -14.85
C ARG A 103 10.96 0.90 -13.54
N LEU A 104 10.25 0.55 -12.48
CA LEU A 104 10.82 0.31 -11.15
C LEU A 104 11.13 -1.17 -10.87
N GLY A 105 11.06 -2.03 -11.91
CA GLY A 105 11.58 -3.40 -11.88
C GLY A 105 10.62 -4.43 -11.31
N VAL A 106 9.31 -4.14 -11.28
CA VAL A 106 8.27 -5.07 -10.84
C VAL A 106 7.13 -5.20 -11.87
N PRO A 107 7.46 -5.56 -13.15
CA PRO A 107 6.47 -5.57 -14.24
C PRO A 107 5.37 -6.62 -14.08
N SER A 108 5.49 -7.53 -13.12
CA SER A 108 4.48 -8.54 -12.80
C SER A 108 3.40 -8.05 -11.82
N LEU A 109 3.42 -6.76 -11.44
CA LEU A 109 2.34 -6.15 -10.69
C LEU A 109 1.04 -6.21 -11.49
N GLU A 110 -0.01 -6.74 -10.88
CA GLU A 110 -1.32 -6.84 -11.51
C GLU A 110 -2.13 -5.57 -11.27
N VAL A 111 -2.75 -5.03 -12.33
CA VAL A 111 -3.61 -3.85 -12.23
C VAL A 111 -5.04 -4.25 -12.60
N VAL A 112 -5.98 -3.97 -11.69
CA VAL A 112 -7.41 -4.10 -11.91
C VAL A 112 -8.01 -2.71 -12.07
N HIS A 113 -8.40 -2.39 -13.30
CA HIS A 113 -9.13 -1.15 -13.57
C HIS A 113 -10.59 -1.31 -13.13
N GLY A 114 -10.97 -0.60 -12.07
CA GLY A 114 -12.32 -0.66 -11.53
C GLY A 114 -12.45 0.06 -10.19
N ARG A 115 -13.68 0.27 -9.79
CA ARG A 115 -14.00 0.94 -8.53
C ARG A 115 -14.20 -0.07 -7.42
N ALA A 116 -13.45 0.07 -6.33
CA ALA A 116 -13.70 -0.65 -5.10
C ALA A 116 -15.00 -0.12 -4.41
N PRO A 117 -15.79 -0.97 -3.74
CA PRO A 117 -15.48 -2.36 -3.38
C PRO A 117 -15.74 -3.41 -4.48
N GLN A 118 -16.50 -3.12 -5.54
CA GLN A 118 -16.91 -4.11 -6.55
C GLN A 118 -15.72 -4.76 -7.27
N ALA A 119 -14.67 -3.97 -7.56
CA ALA A 119 -13.46 -4.47 -8.22
C ALA A 119 -12.61 -5.40 -7.34
N LEU A 120 -12.97 -5.59 -6.07
CA LEU A 120 -12.31 -6.55 -5.18
C LEU A 120 -12.90 -7.95 -5.26
N GLU A 121 -14.06 -8.10 -5.90
CA GLU A 121 -14.75 -9.38 -6.00
C GLU A 121 -13.96 -10.38 -6.86
N GLY A 122 -13.79 -11.58 -6.36
CA GLY A 122 -13.06 -12.65 -7.05
C GLY A 122 -11.53 -12.53 -7.02
N LEU A 123 -10.97 -11.50 -6.39
CA LEU A 123 -9.52 -11.41 -6.22
C LEU A 123 -9.00 -12.48 -5.25
N PRO A 124 -7.75 -12.96 -5.44
CA PRO A 124 -7.12 -13.87 -4.51
C PRO A 124 -7.05 -13.25 -3.10
N GLN A 125 -7.25 -14.08 -2.07
CA GLN A 125 -7.22 -13.66 -0.67
C GLN A 125 -5.89 -12.98 -0.30
N PRO A 126 -5.90 -11.73 0.25
CA PRO A 126 -4.68 -11.00 0.55
C PRO A 126 -4.10 -11.33 1.92
N ASP A 127 -2.78 -11.19 2.03
CA ASP A 127 -2.03 -11.21 3.28
C ASP A 127 -1.96 -9.80 3.91
N ALA A 128 -2.01 -8.78 3.05
CA ALA A 128 -2.02 -7.38 3.45
C ALA A 128 -2.95 -6.56 2.56
N VAL A 129 -3.51 -5.49 3.10
CA VAL A 129 -4.33 -4.52 2.34
C VAL A 129 -3.86 -3.11 2.67
N PHE A 130 -3.63 -2.31 1.64
CA PHE A 130 -3.47 -0.87 1.75
C PHE A 130 -4.66 -0.16 1.10
N VAL A 131 -5.26 0.81 1.79
CA VAL A 131 -6.32 1.66 1.25
C VAL A 131 -5.81 3.09 1.17
N GLY A 132 -5.38 3.50 -0.01
CA GLY A 132 -4.84 4.84 -0.30
C GLY A 132 -5.90 5.83 -0.80
N GLY A 133 -6.99 5.32 -1.37
CA GLY A 133 -8.10 6.11 -1.91
C GLY A 133 -9.44 5.37 -1.84
N GLY A 134 -10.53 6.11 -2.01
CA GLY A 134 -11.88 5.53 -2.02
C GLY A 134 -12.41 5.08 -0.64
N GLY A 135 -11.71 5.40 0.46
CA GLY A 135 -12.02 4.92 1.81
C GLY A 135 -13.44 5.28 2.32
N THR A 136 -14.11 6.25 1.70
CA THR A 136 -15.50 6.61 2.01
C THR A 136 -16.54 5.73 1.31
N ALA A 137 -16.12 4.83 0.40
CA ALA A 137 -17.06 3.92 -0.26
C ALA A 137 -17.70 2.99 0.77
N PRO A 138 -19.05 2.92 0.81
CA PRO A 138 -19.75 2.12 1.80
C PRO A 138 -19.30 0.65 1.79
N GLY A 139 -18.97 0.12 2.95
CA GLY A 139 -18.58 -1.28 3.13
C GLY A 139 -17.14 -1.62 2.71
N LEU A 140 -16.38 -0.70 2.10
CA LEU A 140 -15.03 -1.00 1.58
C LEU A 140 -14.08 -1.54 2.66
N LEU A 141 -13.92 -0.84 3.78
CA LEU A 141 -12.98 -1.28 4.83
C LEU A 141 -13.41 -2.61 5.46
N ARG A 142 -14.72 -2.83 5.62
CA ARG A 142 -15.26 -4.11 6.10
C ARG A 142 -14.94 -5.23 5.13
N GLN A 143 -15.20 -5.07 3.84
CA GLN A 143 -14.87 -6.07 2.82
C GLN A 143 -13.37 -6.37 2.78
N CYS A 144 -12.50 -5.35 2.85
CA CYS A 144 -11.07 -5.53 2.96
C CYS A 144 -10.67 -6.33 4.20
N TRP A 145 -11.28 -6.02 5.36
CA TRP A 145 -11.04 -6.73 6.61
C TRP A 145 -11.49 -8.20 6.55
N GLU A 146 -12.66 -8.44 6.00
CA GLU A 146 -13.20 -9.80 5.86
C GLU A 146 -12.35 -10.66 4.92
N ALA A 147 -11.88 -10.08 3.81
CA ALA A 147 -11.02 -10.75 2.83
C ALA A 147 -9.63 -11.10 3.38
N LEU A 148 -9.10 -10.33 4.33
CA LEU A 148 -7.78 -10.59 4.92
C LEU A 148 -7.68 -11.99 5.53
N ARG A 149 -6.52 -12.64 5.35
CA ARG A 149 -6.18 -13.86 6.10
C ARG A 149 -6.06 -13.58 7.59
N PRO A 150 -6.28 -14.57 8.46
CA PRO A 150 -5.86 -14.48 9.85
C PRO A 150 -4.37 -14.10 9.94
N GLY A 151 -4.02 -13.13 10.79
CA GLY A 151 -2.69 -12.52 10.87
C GLY A 151 -2.41 -11.48 9.79
N GLY A 152 -3.31 -11.26 8.84
CA GLY A 152 -3.18 -10.24 7.80
C GLY A 152 -3.21 -8.82 8.35
N ARG A 153 -2.62 -7.87 7.63
CA ARG A 153 -2.46 -6.48 8.03
C ARG A 153 -3.24 -5.55 7.11
N LEU A 154 -3.96 -4.60 7.70
CA LEU A 154 -4.64 -3.55 6.97
C LEU A 154 -4.08 -2.20 7.38
N VAL A 155 -3.71 -1.38 6.39
CA VAL A 155 -3.34 0.02 6.58
C VAL A 155 -4.21 0.88 5.68
N ALA A 156 -4.80 1.94 6.24
CA ALA A 156 -5.61 2.88 5.48
C ALA A 156 -5.21 4.32 5.80
N HIS A 157 -5.24 5.18 4.78
CA HIS A 157 -4.94 6.60 4.90
C HIS A 157 -6.19 7.46 4.69
N ALA A 158 -6.30 8.53 5.48
CA ALA A 158 -7.31 9.55 5.34
C ALA A 158 -6.67 10.94 5.27
N VAL A 159 -7.11 11.73 4.30
CA VAL A 159 -6.71 13.15 4.11
C VAL A 159 -7.91 14.12 4.20
N THR A 160 -9.11 13.57 4.39
CA THR A 160 -10.36 14.33 4.56
C THR A 160 -11.05 13.92 5.86
N ILE A 161 -11.85 14.83 6.40
CA ILE A 161 -12.63 14.57 7.64
C ILE A 161 -13.60 13.41 7.45
N GLU A 162 -14.20 13.29 6.27
CA GLU A 162 -15.14 12.20 5.96
C GLU A 162 -14.43 10.84 6.02
N THR A 163 -13.24 10.73 5.41
CA THR A 163 -12.45 9.49 5.45
C THR A 163 -11.90 9.24 6.86
N GLU A 164 -11.44 10.28 7.57
CA GLU A 164 -10.97 10.17 8.95
C GLU A 164 -12.07 9.58 9.86
N ARG A 165 -13.32 10.03 9.70
CA ARG A 165 -14.45 9.48 10.44
C ARG A 165 -14.61 7.97 10.20
N VAL A 166 -14.51 7.54 8.95
CA VAL A 166 -14.58 6.11 8.60
C VAL A 166 -13.45 5.31 9.28
N LEU A 167 -12.22 5.88 9.35
CA LEU A 167 -11.12 5.21 10.03
C LEU A 167 -11.29 5.14 11.57
N ILE A 168 -11.93 6.15 12.17
CA ILE A 168 -12.26 6.15 13.60
C ILE A 168 -13.27 5.04 13.90
N ASP A 169 -14.32 4.92 13.06
CA ASP A 169 -15.35 3.88 13.20
C ASP A 169 -14.71 2.48 12.99
N ALA A 170 -13.84 2.31 11.98
CA ALA A 170 -13.11 1.07 11.74
C ALA A 170 -12.22 0.68 12.94
N ARG A 171 -11.53 1.65 13.55
CA ARG A 171 -10.76 1.40 14.77
C ARG A 171 -11.64 0.96 15.94
N ALA A 172 -12.82 1.54 16.09
CA ALA A 172 -13.75 1.15 17.14
C ALA A 172 -14.26 -0.29 16.96
N GLU A 173 -14.43 -0.73 15.71
CA GLU A 173 -14.94 -2.06 15.38
C GLU A 173 -13.86 -3.15 15.34
N PHE A 174 -12.72 -2.86 14.69
CA PHE A 174 -11.67 -3.86 14.42
C PHE A 174 -10.43 -3.70 15.29
N GLY A 175 -10.38 -2.67 16.14
CA GLY A 175 -9.23 -2.35 16.95
C GLY A 175 -8.11 -1.70 16.14
N GLY A 176 -6.86 -1.89 16.58
CA GLY A 176 -5.67 -1.36 15.91
C GLY A 176 -5.28 0.04 16.38
N GLU A 177 -4.32 0.62 15.68
CA GLU A 177 -3.70 1.90 15.98
C GLU A 177 -4.18 2.99 15.00
N LEU A 178 -4.43 4.20 15.51
CA LEU A 178 -4.74 5.38 14.72
C LEU A 178 -3.66 6.44 14.99
N VAL A 179 -2.94 6.86 13.96
CA VAL A 179 -1.85 7.82 14.04
C VAL A 179 -2.11 8.99 13.09
N ARG A 180 -1.86 10.21 13.54
CA ARG A 180 -1.90 11.40 12.67
C ARG A 180 -0.50 11.90 12.40
N PHE A 181 -0.17 12.10 11.12
CA PHE A 181 1.09 12.63 10.66
C PHE A 181 0.94 14.11 10.28
N HIS A 182 1.86 14.93 10.77
CA HIS A 182 2.10 16.28 10.31
C HIS A 182 3.53 16.34 9.77
N VAL A 183 3.67 16.67 8.51
CA VAL A 183 4.98 16.76 7.83
C VAL A 183 5.11 18.17 7.26
N GLU A 184 6.25 18.79 7.46
CA GLU A 184 6.57 20.07 6.88
C GLU A 184 7.87 19.96 6.09
N HIS A 185 7.95 20.62 4.96
CA HIS A 185 9.13 20.69 4.12
C HIS A 185 9.67 22.12 4.09
N ALA A 186 10.98 22.27 4.07
CA ALA A 186 11.59 23.56 3.84
C ALA A 186 11.33 23.99 2.40
N ASP A 187 10.75 25.18 2.21
CA ASP A 187 10.43 25.74 0.90
C ASP A 187 10.72 27.24 0.86
N SER A 188 10.77 27.81 -0.34
CA SER A 188 11.13 29.19 -0.56
C SER A 188 10.02 30.15 -0.13
N ILE A 189 10.36 31.20 0.63
CA ILE A 189 9.50 32.35 0.93
C ILE A 189 10.24 33.60 0.46
N GLY A 190 10.04 34.01 -0.77
CA GLY A 190 10.81 35.08 -1.40
C GLY A 190 12.30 34.73 -1.47
N SER A 191 13.17 35.52 -0.78
CA SER A 191 14.61 35.25 -0.67
C SER A 191 15.01 34.39 0.54
N PHE A 192 14.05 33.96 1.34
CA PHE A 192 14.27 33.17 2.55
C PHE A 192 13.73 31.76 2.40
N THR A 193 13.98 30.92 3.39
CA THR A 193 13.45 29.55 3.50
C THR A 193 12.56 29.47 4.73
N GLY A 194 11.40 28.83 4.59
CA GLY A 194 10.45 28.60 5.68
C GLY A 194 9.89 27.17 5.65
N TRP A 195 9.10 26.83 6.63
CA TRP A 195 8.40 25.55 6.68
C TRP A 195 7.07 25.63 5.97
N ALA A 196 6.85 24.78 4.98
CA ALA A 196 5.59 24.61 4.27
C ALA A 196 4.90 23.32 4.76
N PRO A 197 3.74 23.44 5.46
CA PRO A 197 3.03 22.27 5.96
C PRO A 197 2.37 21.50 4.82
N ALA A 198 2.60 20.19 4.80
CA ALA A 198 1.81 19.28 3.98
C ALA A 198 0.44 19.05 4.64
N ARG A 199 -0.54 18.59 3.84
CA ARG A 199 -1.82 18.16 4.41
C ARG A 199 -1.60 17.02 5.39
N ALA A 200 -2.15 17.17 6.61
CA ALA A 200 -2.11 16.10 7.61
C ALA A 200 -2.77 14.83 7.09
N VAL A 201 -2.20 13.68 7.43
CA VAL A 201 -2.74 12.37 7.07
C VAL A 201 -2.98 11.57 8.33
N VAL A 202 -4.17 11.00 8.45
CA VAL A 202 -4.49 10.01 9.48
C VAL A 202 -4.26 8.62 8.88
N GLN A 203 -3.50 7.80 9.59
CA GLN A 203 -3.25 6.41 9.25
C GLN A 203 -3.88 5.51 10.31
N TRP A 204 -4.73 4.61 9.88
CA TRP A 204 -5.21 3.49 10.68
C TRP A 204 -4.49 2.23 10.26
N CYS A 205 -4.04 1.42 11.25
CA CYS A 205 -3.47 0.11 10.99
C CYS A 205 -3.99 -0.90 11.99
N ALA A 206 -4.31 -2.10 11.48
CA ALA A 206 -4.80 -3.21 12.29
C ALA A 206 -4.27 -4.54 11.76
N VAL A 207 -4.16 -5.51 12.67
CA VAL A 207 -3.77 -6.89 12.36
C VAL A 207 -4.97 -7.77 12.68
N LYS A 208 -5.40 -8.58 11.71
CA LYS A 208 -6.51 -9.52 11.89
C LYS A 208 -6.07 -10.64 12.86
N PRO A 209 -6.81 -10.95 13.92
CA PRO A 209 -6.45 -12.03 14.85
C PRO A 209 -6.21 -13.36 14.12
N LEU A 210 -5.25 -14.14 14.62
CA LEU A 210 -4.95 -15.49 14.10
C LEU A 210 -6.08 -16.48 14.34
N VAL A 211 -6.83 -16.28 15.43
CA VAL A 211 -8.01 -17.08 15.78
C VAL A 211 -9.13 -16.09 16.05
N ALA A 212 -10.35 -16.38 15.61
CA ALA A 212 -11.50 -15.63 16.07
C ALA A 212 -11.48 -15.68 17.60
N ALA A 213 -11.55 -14.52 18.28
CA ALA A 213 -11.63 -14.48 19.73
C ALA A 213 -12.79 -15.39 20.15
N VAL A 214 -12.47 -16.50 20.77
CA VAL A 214 -13.48 -17.28 21.48
C VAL A 214 -13.97 -16.34 22.57
N ALA A 215 -15.23 -15.94 22.47
CA ALA A 215 -15.83 -15.14 23.54
C ALA A 215 -15.68 -15.96 24.82
N ASP A 216 -14.82 -15.50 25.73
CA ASP A 216 -14.63 -16.11 27.04
C ASP A 216 -15.99 -16.03 27.79
N SER A 217 -16.76 -17.05 27.63
CA SER A 217 -17.86 -17.35 28.57
C SER A 217 -17.23 -17.92 29.84
N TRP A 218 -16.66 -17.05 30.65
CA TRP A 218 -16.39 -17.37 32.05
C TRP A 218 -17.76 -17.39 32.75
N GLU A 219 -18.41 -18.54 32.70
CA GLU A 219 -19.47 -18.82 33.64
C GLU A 219 -18.88 -18.75 35.05
N THR A 220 -19.26 -17.71 35.79
CA THR A 220 -19.09 -17.64 37.22
C THR A 220 -19.85 -18.82 37.84
N GLY A 221 -19.12 -19.91 38.13
CA GLY A 221 -19.64 -20.99 38.95
C GLY A 221 -19.87 -20.46 40.34
N GLU A 222 -21.10 -20.08 40.63
CA GLU A 222 -21.59 -19.96 41.99
C GLU A 222 -21.61 -21.37 42.60
N THR A 223 -20.66 -21.64 43.45
CA THR A 223 -20.75 -22.79 44.37
C THR A 223 -21.57 -22.38 45.58
N SER A 224 -22.69 -23.07 45.74
CA SER A 224 -23.55 -23.09 46.94
C SER A 224 -22.82 -23.58 48.18
#